data_05e221953c7c4967c3f207754fc5fd01
#
_entry.id   05e221953c7c4967c3f207754fc5fd01
#
_cell.length_a   1.000
_cell.length_b   1.000
_cell.length_c   1.000
_cell.angle_alpha   90.00
_cell.angle_beta   90.00
_cell.angle_gamma   90.00
#
_symmetry.space_group_name_H-M   'P 1'
#
loop_
_entity.id
_entity.type
_entity.pdbx_description
1 polymer ?
#
loop_
_entity_poly.entity_id
_entity_poly.type
_entity_poly.pdbx_seq_one_letter_code
_entity_poly.pdbx_strand_id
1 'polypeptide(L)'
;MRMSRRVGIRRSTREDGPRRPLHLECDGAGELQFGPTERKACVGQMYHPELIRHPESCPALVLNADYTPLSYYPLSLWPWQTAIKAMFLERVDVVAHYDREVHSPSVALKLPSVIALRQFVKPNEYPAFTRFNLFLRDRFRCVYCGSARELTFDHVIPRAHGGRTMWENVATACAPCNLRKGGRTPCEAHMHLQREPIRPTSWQLQEHGRAFPPNYLHVSWRDYLYWDVELEP
;
A
#
# COMPACT_ATOMS: atom_id res chain seq x y z
N MET A 1 -55.51 46.61 -7.23
CA MET A 1 -54.19 47.24 -7.46
C MET A 1 -53.28 46.94 -6.31
N ARG A 2 -52.38 45.98 -6.43
CA ARG A 2 -51.23 45.78 -5.50
C ARG A 2 -50.04 45.32 -6.34
N MET A 3 -49.03 46.17 -6.45
CA MET A 3 -47.78 45.92 -7.13
C MET A 3 -46.91 44.97 -6.28
N SER A 4 -46.50 43.86 -6.89
CA SER A 4 -45.53 42.94 -6.33
C SER A 4 -44.13 43.31 -6.82
N ARG A 5 -43.24 43.66 -5.90
CA ARG A 5 -41.81 43.93 -6.16
C ARG A 5 -41.07 42.63 -6.23
N ARG A 6 -40.47 42.29 -7.38
CA ARG A 6 -39.50 41.18 -7.53
C ARG A 6 -38.15 41.65 -7.02
N VAL A 7 -37.62 40.93 -6.03
CA VAL A 7 -36.23 41.06 -5.54
C VAL A 7 -35.37 40.15 -6.40
N GLY A 8 -34.48 40.73 -7.18
CA GLY A 8 -33.50 40.00 -7.99
C GLY A 8 -32.32 39.56 -7.13
N ILE A 9 -32.11 38.26 -6.99
CA ILE A 9 -30.92 37.68 -6.35
C ILE A 9 -29.82 37.57 -7.42
N ARG A 10 -28.79 38.40 -7.32
CA ARG A 10 -27.56 38.28 -8.11
C ARG A 10 -26.76 37.11 -7.60
N ARG A 11 -26.61 36.07 -8.39
CA ARG A 11 -25.62 34.98 -8.12
C ARG A 11 -24.23 35.49 -8.50
N SER A 12 -23.36 35.62 -7.51
CA SER A 12 -21.93 35.84 -7.67
C SER A 12 -21.29 34.51 -8.08
N THR A 13 -20.83 34.39 -9.29
CA THR A 13 -19.95 33.32 -9.76
C THR A 13 -18.55 33.62 -9.25
N ARG A 14 -18.08 32.87 -8.24
CA ARG A 14 -16.68 32.82 -7.88
C ARG A 14 -15.98 31.86 -8.85
N GLU A 15 -15.09 32.40 -9.66
CA GLU A 15 -14.15 31.67 -10.47
C GLU A 15 -13.08 31.03 -9.54
N ASP A 16 -13.11 29.71 -9.42
CA ASP A 16 -12.04 28.93 -8.79
C ASP A 16 -10.84 28.88 -9.74
N GLY A 17 -9.84 29.70 -9.48
CA GLY A 17 -8.53 29.64 -10.13
C GLY A 17 -7.74 28.39 -9.66
N PRO A 18 -6.79 27.91 -10.46
CA PRO A 18 -6.06 26.68 -10.16
C PRO A 18 -5.19 26.86 -8.90
N ARG A 19 -5.37 25.99 -7.92
CA ARG A 19 -4.56 25.93 -6.69
C ARG A 19 -3.12 25.56 -7.06
N ARG A 20 -2.18 26.45 -6.77
CA ARG A 20 -0.74 26.21 -6.87
C ARG A 20 -0.33 25.12 -5.88
N PRO A 21 0.56 24.19 -6.26
CA PRO A 21 1.16 23.25 -5.30
C PRO A 21 2.03 24.03 -4.31
N LEU A 22 1.93 23.69 -3.03
CA LEU A 22 2.80 24.18 -1.97
C LEU A 22 4.22 23.66 -2.22
N HIS A 23 5.13 24.53 -2.61
CA HIS A 23 6.56 24.30 -2.55
C HIS A 23 6.98 24.31 -1.08
N LEU A 24 7.36 23.15 -0.54
CA LEU A 24 8.19 23.06 0.66
C LEU A 24 9.66 23.22 0.19
N GLU A 25 10.20 24.41 0.38
CA GLU A 25 11.63 24.64 0.32
C GLU A 25 12.27 24.03 1.56
N CYS A 26 13.05 22.99 1.39
CA CYS A 26 13.97 22.48 2.41
C CYS A 26 15.34 23.08 2.14
N ASP A 27 15.65 24.19 2.82
CA ASP A 27 17.00 24.68 2.95
C ASP A 27 17.77 23.79 3.92
N GLY A 28 18.91 23.29 3.48
CA GLY A 28 19.82 22.56 4.37
C GLY A 28 20.73 21.59 3.63
N ALA A 29 21.81 22.13 3.06
CA ALA A 29 22.89 21.35 2.46
C ALA A 29 23.52 20.39 3.46
N GLY A 30 23.49 19.12 3.14
CA GLY A 30 24.26 18.05 3.75
C GLY A 30 24.46 16.97 2.71
N GLU A 31 25.47 17.14 1.83
CA GLU A 31 25.90 16.08 0.91
C GLU A 31 26.47 14.90 1.72
N LEU A 32 25.65 13.86 1.87
CA LEU A 32 26.14 12.53 2.22
C LEU A 32 26.50 11.82 0.90
N GLN A 33 27.79 11.75 0.61
CA GLN A 33 28.34 10.96 -0.48
C GLN A 33 28.16 9.48 -0.17
N PHE A 34 27.19 8.85 -0.81
CA PHE A 34 27.03 7.39 -0.81
C PHE A 34 27.88 6.78 -1.93
N GLY A 35 28.82 5.92 -1.54
CA GLY A 35 29.65 5.14 -2.45
C GLY A 35 28.84 4.17 -3.33
N PRO A 36 29.41 3.68 -4.46
CA PRO A 36 28.66 2.94 -5.49
C PRO A 36 28.22 1.51 -5.11
N THR A 37 28.45 1.06 -3.89
CA THR A 37 28.21 -0.35 -3.47
C THR A 37 26.92 -0.59 -2.67
N GLU A 38 26.16 0.43 -2.31
CA GLU A 38 24.98 0.26 -1.42
C GLU A 38 23.61 0.29 -2.11
N ARG A 39 23.54 0.18 -3.44
CA ARG A 39 22.25 0.13 -4.16
C ARG A 39 21.66 -1.28 -4.31
N LYS A 40 22.01 -2.19 -3.44
CA LYS A 40 21.51 -3.58 -3.49
C LYS A 40 20.66 -3.94 -2.29
N ALA A 41 19.63 -3.23 -1.93
CA ALA A 41 18.67 -3.77 -0.96
C ALA A 41 17.49 -2.85 -0.65
N CYS A 42 16.67 -2.47 -1.62
CA CYS A 42 15.47 -1.70 -1.30
C CYS A 42 14.13 -2.47 -1.46
N VAL A 43 14.13 -3.78 -1.56
CA VAL A 43 12.89 -4.59 -1.57
C VAL A 43 12.84 -5.61 -0.42
N GLY A 44 13.92 -5.77 0.35
CA GLY A 44 14.05 -6.79 1.39
C GLY A 44 14.30 -6.30 2.82
N GLN A 45 14.27 -4.99 3.10
CA GLN A 45 14.64 -4.48 4.42
C GLN A 45 13.53 -3.67 5.08
N MET A 46 12.40 -4.32 5.42
CA MET A 46 11.43 -3.63 6.28
C MET A 46 11.31 -4.17 7.69
N TYR A 47 11.94 -5.27 8.08
CA TYR A 47 11.87 -5.75 9.47
C TYR A 47 13.16 -6.45 9.88
N HIS A 48 14.09 -5.68 10.46
CA HIS A 48 15.25 -6.26 11.15
C HIS A 48 14.80 -6.79 12.52
N PRO A 49 15.18 -8.01 12.94
CA PRO A 49 14.82 -8.58 14.25
C PRO A 49 15.24 -7.70 15.44
N GLU A 50 16.26 -6.87 15.28
CA GLU A 50 16.74 -5.94 16.29
C GLU A 50 15.84 -4.72 16.53
N LEU A 51 14.99 -4.34 15.55
CA LEU A 51 14.03 -3.25 15.69
C LEU A 51 12.85 -3.58 16.63
N ILE A 52 12.67 -4.88 16.96
CA ILE A 52 11.60 -5.35 17.87
C ILE A 52 11.91 -5.02 19.34
N ARG A 53 13.14 -4.64 19.65
CA ARG A 53 13.55 -4.33 21.02
C ARG A 53 13.07 -2.96 21.52
N HIS A 54 12.63 -2.07 20.64
CA HIS A 54 12.14 -0.76 21.02
C HIS A 54 10.60 -0.69 20.94
N PRO A 55 9.90 -0.05 21.90
CA PRO A 55 8.43 0.11 21.85
C PRO A 55 7.92 0.70 20.55
N GLU A 56 8.70 1.59 19.90
CA GLU A 56 8.37 2.17 18.60
C GLU A 56 8.29 1.14 17.47
N SER A 57 8.93 -0.01 17.64
CA SER A 57 8.97 -1.09 16.65
C SER A 57 7.99 -2.24 16.95
N CYS A 58 7.09 -2.08 17.91
CA CYS A 58 6.06 -3.07 18.23
C CYS A 58 4.72 -2.70 17.57
N PRO A 59 4.57 -2.85 16.24
CA PRO A 59 3.31 -2.53 15.56
C PRO A 59 2.25 -3.57 15.91
N ALA A 60 1.00 -3.13 16.03
CA ALA A 60 -0.14 -4.01 16.22
C ALA A 60 -0.71 -4.45 14.87
N LEU A 61 -0.94 -5.75 14.69
CA LEU A 61 -1.71 -6.28 13.59
C LEU A 61 -3.18 -5.87 13.76
N VAL A 62 -3.75 -5.28 12.71
CA VAL A 62 -5.15 -4.84 12.74
C VAL A 62 -6.02 -5.83 11.99
N LEU A 63 -6.96 -6.40 12.72
CA LEU A 63 -7.99 -7.26 12.20
C LEU A 63 -9.29 -6.47 12.01
N ASN A 64 -10.10 -6.90 11.09
CA ASN A 64 -11.47 -6.46 10.95
C ASN A 64 -12.35 -7.06 12.07
N ALA A 65 -13.62 -6.68 12.16
CA ALA A 65 -14.56 -7.21 13.16
C ALA A 65 -14.86 -8.71 12.99
N ASP A 66 -14.54 -9.30 11.83
CA ASP A 66 -14.62 -10.73 11.56
C ASP A 66 -13.30 -11.48 11.86
N TYR A 67 -12.35 -10.82 12.51
CA TYR A 67 -11.01 -11.33 12.81
C TYR A 67 -10.11 -11.64 11.60
N THR A 68 -10.53 -11.27 10.40
CA THR A 68 -9.64 -11.32 9.24
C THR A 68 -8.74 -10.08 9.18
N PRO A 69 -7.49 -10.17 8.72
CA PRO A 69 -6.66 -8.99 8.50
C PRO A 69 -7.31 -7.99 7.54
N LEU A 70 -7.29 -6.70 7.87
CA LEU A 70 -7.78 -5.64 6.97
C LEU A 70 -7.08 -5.63 5.62
N SER A 71 -5.80 -6.02 5.60
CA SER A 71 -5.01 -6.23 4.40
C SER A 71 -3.91 -7.25 4.69
N TYR A 72 -3.73 -8.21 3.78
CA TYR A 72 -2.62 -9.15 3.84
C TYR A 72 -1.36 -8.58 3.22
N TYR A 73 -1.50 -7.63 2.27
CA TYR A 73 -0.34 -7.11 1.59
C TYR A 73 -0.60 -5.70 1.01
N PRO A 74 0.09 -4.66 1.50
CA PRO A 74 0.92 -4.70 2.70
C PRO A 74 0.09 -5.06 3.92
N LEU A 75 0.72 -5.75 4.90
CA LEU A 75 0.04 -6.14 6.11
C LEU A 75 -0.48 -4.89 6.85
N SER A 76 -1.72 -4.96 7.35
CA SER A 76 -2.34 -3.86 8.09
C SER A 76 -1.74 -3.75 9.48
N LEU A 77 -0.73 -2.91 9.62
CA LEU A 77 -0.02 -2.67 10.88
C LEU A 77 -0.23 -1.24 11.35
N TRP A 78 -0.60 -1.07 12.62
CA TRP A 78 -0.63 0.25 13.25
C TRP A 78 0.52 0.41 14.24
N PRO A 79 1.12 1.61 14.33
CA PRO A 79 2.01 1.94 15.43
C PRO A 79 1.32 1.68 16.78
N TRP A 80 2.06 1.18 17.76
CA TRP A 80 1.51 0.85 19.07
C TRP A 80 0.78 2.04 19.75
N GLN A 81 1.26 3.27 19.53
CA GLN A 81 0.61 4.48 20.06
C GLN A 81 -0.79 4.66 19.48
N THR A 82 -0.95 4.39 18.17
CA THR A 82 -2.24 4.45 17.50
C THR A 82 -3.18 3.36 18.01
N ALA A 83 -2.65 2.15 18.21
CA ALA A 83 -3.40 1.02 18.75
C ALA A 83 -3.90 1.30 20.19
N ILE A 84 -3.04 1.80 21.07
CA ILE A 84 -3.42 2.19 22.43
C ILE A 84 -4.46 3.31 22.41
N LYS A 85 -4.27 4.34 21.57
CA LYS A 85 -5.28 5.41 21.43
C LYS A 85 -6.65 4.87 21.00
N ALA A 86 -6.66 3.95 20.05
CA ALA A 86 -7.90 3.34 19.57
C ALA A 86 -8.57 2.46 20.64
N MET A 87 -7.79 1.80 21.50
CA MET A 87 -8.27 1.04 22.66
C MET A 87 -8.98 1.96 23.67
N PHE A 88 -8.37 3.07 24.05
CA PHE A 88 -9.01 4.04 24.96
C PHE A 88 -10.25 4.73 24.38
N LEU A 89 -10.32 4.84 23.05
CA LEU A 89 -11.50 5.34 22.34
C LEU A 89 -12.56 4.25 22.09
N GLU A 90 -12.37 3.05 22.64
CA GLU A 90 -13.27 1.91 22.50
C GLU A 90 -13.58 1.53 21.03
N ARG A 91 -12.65 1.78 20.11
CA ARG A 91 -12.79 1.48 18.68
C ARG A 91 -12.29 0.10 18.31
N VAL A 92 -11.46 -0.48 19.18
CA VAL A 92 -10.83 -1.79 18.97
C VAL A 92 -10.88 -2.62 20.25
N ASP A 93 -10.85 -3.93 20.08
CA ASP A 93 -10.62 -4.90 21.14
C ASP A 93 -9.20 -5.46 21.00
N VAL A 94 -8.51 -5.64 22.13
CA VAL A 94 -7.17 -6.22 22.13
C VAL A 94 -7.29 -7.74 22.16
N VAL A 95 -6.74 -8.40 21.17
CA VAL A 95 -6.80 -9.85 20.99
C VAL A 95 -5.54 -10.52 21.55
N ALA A 96 -4.37 -9.91 21.33
CA ALA A 96 -3.10 -10.39 21.85
C ALA A 96 -2.17 -9.23 22.21
N HIS A 97 -1.23 -9.51 23.13
CA HIS A 97 -0.24 -8.54 23.60
C HIS A 97 1.17 -9.02 23.29
N TYR A 98 2.08 -8.06 23.19
CA TYR A 98 3.51 -8.33 23.32
C TYR A 98 3.86 -8.60 24.77
N ASP A 99 4.95 -9.33 25.01
CA ASP A 99 5.56 -9.42 26.34
C ASP A 99 6.41 -8.17 26.62
N ARG A 100 5.75 -7.01 26.50
CA ARG A 100 6.35 -5.70 26.72
C ARG A 100 5.32 -4.72 27.24
N GLU A 101 5.79 -3.83 28.11
CA GLU A 101 4.97 -2.81 28.75
C GLU A 101 5.52 -1.42 28.47
N VAL A 102 4.63 -0.45 28.41
CA VAL A 102 4.93 0.97 28.45
C VAL A 102 4.40 1.54 29.76
N HIS A 103 5.19 2.39 30.38
CA HIS A 103 4.87 2.98 31.66
C HIS A 103 4.59 4.47 31.49
N SER A 104 3.53 4.93 32.14
CA SER A 104 3.27 6.34 32.43
C SER A 104 3.38 6.55 33.95
N PRO A 105 3.39 7.77 34.48
CA PRO A 105 3.50 8.00 35.93
C PRO A 105 2.46 7.27 36.77
N SER A 106 1.31 6.93 36.21
CA SER A 106 0.17 6.34 36.92
C SER A 106 -0.30 4.98 36.40
N VAL A 107 0.17 4.54 35.24
CA VAL A 107 -0.35 3.33 34.58
C VAL A 107 0.76 2.59 33.83
N ALA A 108 0.81 1.27 34.01
CA ALA A 108 1.59 0.35 33.17
C ALA A 108 0.63 -0.35 32.20
N LEU A 109 0.96 -0.37 30.92
CA LEU A 109 0.13 -0.96 29.86
C LEU A 109 0.95 -1.94 29.03
N LYS A 110 0.43 -3.16 28.85
CA LYS A 110 0.99 -4.11 27.90
C LYS A 110 0.74 -3.62 26.48
N LEU A 111 1.76 -3.71 25.63
CA LEU A 111 1.63 -3.31 24.22
C LEU A 111 0.76 -4.30 23.47
N PRO A 112 -0.30 -3.83 22.76
CA PRO A 112 -1.11 -4.72 21.95
C PRO A 112 -0.31 -5.19 20.71
N SER A 113 -0.32 -6.50 20.46
CA SER A 113 0.30 -7.11 19.26
C SER A 113 -0.74 -7.41 18.19
N VAL A 114 -1.98 -7.70 18.59
CA VAL A 114 -3.12 -7.92 17.70
C VAL A 114 -4.33 -7.18 18.25
N ILE A 115 -4.99 -6.42 17.41
CA ILE A 115 -6.22 -5.70 17.71
C ILE A 115 -7.29 -6.00 16.66
N ALA A 116 -8.55 -6.09 17.07
CA ALA A 116 -9.69 -6.25 16.19
C ALA A 116 -10.56 -4.99 16.22
N LEU A 117 -11.02 -4.53 15.07
CA LEU A 117 -11.96 -3.42 14.98
C LEU A 117 -13.32 -3.85 15.53
N ARG A 118 -13.99 -3.00 16.33
CA ARG A 118 -15.37 -3.26 16.78
C ARG A 118 -16.41 -3.09 15.67
N GLN A 119 -16.08 -2.27 14.67
CA GLN A 119 -16.98 -2.07 13.52
C GLN A 119 -16.40 -2.72 12.28
N PHE A 120 -17.23 -3.47 11.57
CA PHE A 120 -16.81 -4.10 10.33
C PHE A 120 -16.56 -3.05 9.24
N VAL A 121 -15.36 -3.08 8.67
CA VAL A 121 -14.97 -2.28 7.53
C VAL A 121 -15.09 -3.13 6.28
N LYS A 122 -16.02 -2.77 5.40
CA LYS A 122 -16.16 -3.47 4.12
C LYS A 122 -14.92 -3.22 3.25
N PRO A 123 -14.18 -4.27 2.86
CA PRO A 123 -13.05 -4.12 1.94
C PRO A 123 -13.53 -3.54 0.61
N ASN A 124 -12.72 -2.66 0.02
CA ASN A 124 -13.00 -2.20 -1.34
C ASN A 124 -12.90 -3.37 -2.31
N GLU A 125 -13.89 -3.54 -3.17
CA GLU A 125 -13.92 -4.57 -4.20
C GLU A 125 -12.71 -4.46 -5.15
N TYR A 126 -12.37 -3.21 -5.50
CA TYR A 126 -11.25 -2.90 -6.40
C TYR A 126 -10.18 -2.11 -5.67
N PRO A 127 -8.92 -2.53 -5.79
CA PRO A 127 -7.81 -1.84 -5.15
C PRO A 127 -7.50 -0.51 -5.83
N ALA A 128 -6.89 0.40 -5.07
CA ALA A 128 -6.35 1.64 -5.63
C ALA A 128 -5.24 1.34 -6.65
N PHE A 129 -5.20 2.13 -7.72
CA PHE A 129 -4.13 2.03 -8.73
C PHE A 129 -2.84 2.66 -8.18
N THR A 130 -2.02 1.84 -7.53
CA THR A 130 -0.73 2.25 -6.96
C THR A 130 0.40 1.45 -7.60
N ARG A 131 1.62 1.98 -7.49
CA ARG A 131 2.84 1.28 -7.94
C ARG A 131 2.94 -0.12 -7.35
N PHE A 132 2.72 -0.19 -6.05
CA PHE A 132 2.79 -1.42 -5.31
C PHE A 132 1.76 -2.46 -5.80
N ASN A 133 0.49 -2.07 -5.88
CA ASN A 133 -0.59 -2.94 -6.32
C ASN A 133 -0.41 -3.41 -7.78
N LEU A 134 0.20 -2.56 -8.63
CA LEU A 134 0.54 -2.95 -9.99
C LEU A 134 1.61 -4.05 -10.01
N PHE A 135 2.70 -3.87 -9.26
CA PHE A 135 3.74 -4.89 -9.17
C PHE A 135 3.21 -6.18 -8.55
N LEU A 136 2.34 -6.08 -7.54
CA LEU A 136 1.71 -7.22 -6.92
C LEU A 136 0.80 -7.99 -7.90
N ARG A 137 -0.01 -7.28 -8.72
CA ARG A 137 -0.81 -7.89 -9.79
C ARG A 137 0.07 -8.74 -10.71
N ASP A 138 1.22 -8.21 -11.09
CA ASP A 138 2.15 -8.85 -12.02
C ASP A 138 3.14 -9.79 -11.29
N ARG A 139 2.91 -10.05 -9.99
CA ARG A 139 3.73 -10.94 -9.14
C ARG A 139 5.20 -10.52 -9.11
N PHE A 140 5.47 -9.21 -9.11
CA PHE A 140 6.82 -8.65 -9.15
C PHE A 140 7.68 -9.21 -10.28
N ARG A 141 7.08 -9.43 -11.46
CA ARG A 141 7.76 -9.93 -12.65
C ARG A 141 7.45 -9.10 -13.88
N CYS A 142 8.45 -8.96 -14.75
CA CYS A 142 8.28 -8.34 -16.06
C CYS A 142 7.27 -9.13 -16.90
N VAL A 143 6.24 -8.46 -17.43
CA VAL A 143 5.21 -9.09 -18.27
C VAL A 143 5.73 -9.57 -19.64
N TYR A 144 6.92 -9.12 -20.04
CA TYR A 144 7.53 -9.51 -21.33
C TYR A 144 8.50 -10.70 -21.20
N CYS A 145 9.38 -10.70 -20.19
CA CYS A 145 10.43 -11.71 -20.07
C CYS A 145 10.42 -12.50 -18.74
N GLY A 146 9.53 -12.15 -17.79
CA GLY A 146 9.45 -12.81 -16.49
C GLY A 146 10.52 -12.41 -15.47
N SER A 147 11.48 -11.55 -15.82
CA SER A 147 12.54 -11.07 -14.90
C SER A 147 11.95 -10.32 -13.71
N ALA A 148 12.50 -10.55 -12.52
CA ALA A 148 12.16 -9.80 -11.29
C ALA A 148 13.14 -8.65 -10.98
N ARG A 149 14.09 -8.36 -11.89
CA ARG A 149 15.13 -7.35 -11.65
C ARG A 149 14.75 -6.03 -12.31
N GLU A 150 15.12 -4.92 -11.67
CA GLU A 150 14.98 -3.55 -12.20
C GLU A 150 13.59 -3.24 -12.75
N LEU A 151 12.55 -3.53 -11.95
CA LEU A 151 11.17 -3.37 -12.37
C LEU A 151 10.77 -1.90 -12.45
N THR A 152 10.14 -1.57 -13.56
CA THR A 152 9.61 -0.26 -13.94
C THR A 152 8.17 -0.38 -14.40
N PHE A 153 7.53 0.75 -14.72
CA PHE A 153 6.23 0.79 -15.38
C PHE A 153 6.39 0.95 -16.88
N ASP A 154 5.55 0.27 -17.59
CA ASP A 154 5.41 0.45 -19.02
C ASP A 154 3.94 0.69 -19.39
N HIS A 155 3.68 1.67 -20.25
CA HIS A 155 2.39 1.82 -20.88
C HIS A 155 2.37 0.92 -22.12
N VAL A 156 1.56 -0.14 -22.10
CA VAL A 156 1.43 -1.10 -23.21
C VAL A 156 1.13 -0.36 -24.51
N ILE A 157 0.09 0.48 -24.52
CA ILE A 157 -0.13 1.50 -25.52
C ILE A 157 0.54 2.77 -25.04
N PRO A 158 1.56 3.29 -25.73
CA PRO A 158 2.27 4.49 -25.32
C PRO A 158 1.36 5.71 -25.17
N ARG A 159 1.71 6.60 -24.25
CA ARG A 159 0.95 7.86 -24.07
C ARG A 159 0.91 8.71 -25.35
N ALA A 160 1.98 8.70 -26.14
CA ALA A 160 2.03 9.38 -27.44
C ALA A 160 1.02 8.80 -28.45
N HIS A 161 0.60 7.56 -28.27
CA HIS A 161 -0.43 6.89 -29.09
C HIS A 161 -1.81 6.89 -28.39
N GLY A 162 -2.04 7.79 -27.42
CA GLY A 162 -3.31 7.92 -26.72
C GLY A 162 -3.52 6.95 -25.55
N GLY A 163 -2.50 6.17 -25.17
CA GLY A 163 -2.57 5.25 -24.04
C GLY A 163 -2.78 5.97 -22.70
N ARG A 164 -3.77 5.54 -21.92
CA ARG A 164 -4.09 6.11 -20.61
C ARG A 164 -3.36 5.37 -19.49
N THR A 165 -3.10 6.08 -18.39
CA THR A 165 -2.55 5.48 -17.17
C THR A 165 -3.68 4.82 -16.38
N MET A 166 -3.91 3.53 -16.62
CA MET A 166 -4.99 2.74 -16.03
C MET A 166 -4.57 1.27 -15.95
N TRP A 167 -5.34 0.47 -15.21
CA TRP A 167 -5.03 -0.94 -14.95
C TRP A 167 -4.83 -1.75 -16.23
N GLU A 168 -5.64 -1.47 -17.24
CA GLU A 168 -5.70 -2.22 -18.51
C GLU A 168 -4.61 -1.79 -19.49
N ASN A 169 -3.85 -0.75 -19.18
CA ASN A 169 -2.80 -0.23 -20.06
C ASN A 169 -1.41 -0.13 -19.44
N VAL A 170 -1.30 -0.21 -18.10
CA VAL A 170 0.01 -0.15 -17.44
C VAL A 170 0.40 -1.53 -16.95
N ALA A 171 1.63 -1.92 -17.23
CA ALA A 171 2.18 -3.22 -16.87
C ALA A 171 3.56 -3.09 -16.24
N THR A 172 3.97 -4.11 -15.49
CA THR A 172 5.31 -4.23 -14.93
C THR A 172 6.30 -4.68 -16.02
N ALA A 173 7.34 -3.90 -16.24
CA ALA A 173 8.41 -4.24 -17.17
C ALA A 173 9.77 -4.10 -16.50
N CYS A 174 10.73 -4.95 -16.82
CA CYS A 174 12.11 -4.67 -16.42
C CYS A 174 12.71 -3.57 -17.30
N ALA A 175 13.69 -2.82 -16.77
CA ALA A 175 14.31 -1.71 -17.49
C ALA A 175 14.81 -2.10 -18.91
N PRO A 176 15.48 -3.25 -19.12
CA PRO A 176 15.89 -3.66 -20.46
C PRO A 176 14.72 -3.85 -21.44
N CYS A 177 13.62 -4.49 -21.01
CA CYS A 177 12.45 -4.67 -21.86
C CYS A 177 11.74 -3.35 -22.16
N ASN A 178 11.62 -2.48 -21.16
CA ASN A 178 11.01 -1.16 -21.33
C ASN A 178 11.80 -0.29 -22.31
N LEU A 179 13.14 -0.27 -22.21
CA LEU A 179 14.02 0.42 -23.15
C LEU A 179 13.92 -0.16 -24.56
N ARG A 180 13.89 -1.50 -24.70
CA ARG A 180 13.73 -2.16 -26.00
C ARG A 180 12.39 -1.80 -26.66
N LYS A 181 11.32 -1.69 -25.90
CA LYS A 181 10.01 -1.24 -26.39
C LYS A 181 10.02 0.21 -26.85
N GLY A 182 10.67 1.11 -26.09
CA GLY A 182 11.06 2.43 -26.53
C GLY A 182 9.91 3.33 -27.02
N GLY A 183 8.76 3.32 -26.37
CA GLY A 183 7.60 4.17 -26.77
C GLY A 183 6.81 3.64 -27.95
N ARG A 184 7.08 2.42 -28.43
CA ARG A 184 6.30 1.69 -29.44
C ARG A 184 5.27 0.78 -28.75
N THR A 185 4.27 0.32 -29.48
CA THR A 185 3.40 -0.77 -29.03
C THR A 185 4.18 -2.08 -28.96
N PRO A 186 3.73 -3.09 -28.19
CA PRO A 186 4.38 -4.41 -28.17
C PRO A 186 4.50 -5.02 -29.55
N CYS A 187 3.48 -4.90 -30.39
CA CYS A 187 3.47 -5.42 -31.77
C CYS A 187 4.57 -4.76 -32.61
N GLU A 188 4.69 -3.44 -32.61
CA GLU A 188 5.72 -2.69 -33.33
C GLU A 188 7.14 -2.98 -32.81
N ALA A 189 7.25 -3.33 -31.53
CA ALA A 189 8.52 -3.70 -30.90
C ALA A 189 8.87 -5.20 -31.04
N HIS A 190 8.02 -5.99 -31.72
CA HIS A 190 8.11 -7.45 -31.80
C HIS A 190 8.25 -8.11 -30.41
N MET A 191 7.40 -7.64 -29.48
CA MET A 191 7.35 -8.13 -28.10
C MET A 191 5.97 -8.67 -27.77
N HIS A 192 5.93 -9.77 -27.03
CA HIS A 192 4.68 -10.39 -26.59
C HIS A 192 4.49 -10.22 -25.09
N LEU A 193 3.26 -9.94 -24.67
CA LEU A 193 2.85 -9.95 -23.29
C LEU A 193 2.60 -11.39 -22.86
N GLN A 194 3.27 -11.83 -21.79
CA GLN A 194 2.98 -13.13 -21.15
C GLN A 194 1.66 -13.10 -20.38
N ARG A 195 1.23 -11.90 -20.00
CA ARG A 195 -0.03 -11.65 -19.32
C ARG A 195 -0.59 -10.31 -19.78
N GLU A 196 -1.89 -10.30 -20.05
CA GLU A 196 -2.58 -9.05 -20.34
C GLU A 196 -2.79 -8.23 -19.07
N PRO A 197 -2.65 -6.90 -19.12
CA PRO A 197 -2.92 -6.04 -18.01
C PRO A 197 -4.44 -5.91 -17.80
N ILE A 198 -4.95 -6.58 -16.79
CA ILE A 198 -6.36 -6.48 -16.36
C ILE A 198 -6.46 -5.76 -15.02
N ARG A 199 -7.65 -5.21 -14.71
CA ARG A 199 -7.94 -4.66 -13.40
C ARG A 199 -8.16 -5.80 -12.41
N PRO A 200 -7.33 -5.93 -11.34
CA PRO A 200 -7.52 -6.99 -10.37
C PRO A 200 -8.64 -6.64 -9.39
N THR A 201 -9.23 -7.64 -8.78
CA THR A 201 -10.03 -7.47 -7.55
C THR A 201 -9.10 -7.40 -6.34
N SER A 202 -9.60 -6.85 -5.22
CA SER A 202 -8.85 -6.83 -3.95
C SER A 202 -8.53 -8.25 -3.48
N TRP A 203 -9.43 -9.20 -3.68
CA TRP A 203 -9.21 -10.60 -3.36
C TRP A 203 -8.04 -11.21 -4.14
N GLN A 204 -7.99 -10.99 -5.47
CA GLN A 204 -6.88 -11.48 -6.31
C GLN A 204 -5.52 -10.92 -5.88
N LEU A 205 -5.47 -9.63 -5.47
CA LEU A 205 -4.23 -9.04 -4.96
C LEU A 205 -3.83 -9.65 -3.61
N GLN A 206 -4.78 -9.91 -2.72
CA GLN A 206 -4.51 -10.56 -1.44
C GLN A 206 -3.96 -11.97 -1.65
N GLU A 207 -4.55 -12.76 -2.54
CA GLU A 207 -4.07 -14.08 -2.90
C GLU A 207 -2.65 -14.04 -3.48
N HIS A 208 -2.37 -13.10 -4.41
CA HIS A 208 -1.00 -12.89 -4.89
C HIS A 208 -0.04 -12.50 -3.76
N GLY A 209 -0.51 -11.70 -2.80
CA GLY A 209 0.28 -11.25 -1.65
C GLY A 209 0.72 -12.40 -0.74
N ARG A 210 -0.10 -13.44 -0.59
CA ARG A 210 0.23 -14.63 0.20
C ARG A 210 1.48 -15.37 -0.29
N ALA A 211 1.76 -15.30 -1.60
CA ALA A 211 2.98 -15.86 -2.18
C ALA A 211 4.26 -15.07 -1.79
N PHE A 212 4.10 -13.89 -1.17
CA PHE A 212 5.19 -13.01 -0.75
C PHE A 212 5.04 -12.68 0.74
N PRO A 213 5.19 -13.66 1.66
CA PRO A 213 5.05 -13.40 3.09
C PRO A 213 6.07 -12.34 3.51
N PRO A 214 5.73 -11.46 4.48
CA PRO A 214 6.67 -10.51 5.01
C PRO A 214 7.86 -11.25 5.64
N ASN A 215 9.05 -10.66 5.53
CA ASN A 215 10.29 -11.27 6.04
C ASN A 215 10.29 -11.50 7.55
N TYR A 216 9.39 -10.85 8.26
CA TYR A 216 9.20 -11.00 9.70
C TYR A 216 7.72 -11.03 10.04
N LEU A 217 7.31 -12.07 10.74
CA LEU A 217 5.99 -12.21 11.34
C LEU A 217 6.16 -12.47 12.83
N HIS A 218 5.55 -11.65 13.66
CA HIS A 218 5.49 -11.94 15.09
C HIS A 218 4.68 -13.22 15.32
N VAL A 219 5.08 -14.02 16.31
CA VAL A 219 4.44 -15.33 16.60
C VAL A 219 2.92 -15.16 16.82
N SER A 220 2.49 -14.12 17.52
CA SER A 220 1.08 -13.86 17.80
C SER A 220 0.23 -13.50 16.57
N TRP A 221 0.85 -13.25 15.40
CA TRP A 221 0.13 -12.91 14.18
C TRP A 221 -0.15 -14.12 13.28
N ARG A 222 0.56 -15.21 13.49
CA ARG A 222 0.53 -16.38 12.60
C ARG A 222 -0.85 -16.98 12.47
N ASP A 223 -1.55 -17.12 13.57
CA ASP A 223 -2.89 -17.74 13.61
C ASP A 223 -3.93 -16.94 12.82
N TYR A 224 -3.69 -15.62 12.64
CA TYR A 224 -4.60 -14.73 11.90
C TYR A 224 -4.20 -14.56 10.42
N LEU A 225 -3.01 -14.96 10.04
CA LEU A 225 -2.52 -14.82 8.67
C LEU A 225 -2.62 -16.09 7.85
N TYR A 226 -2.65 -17.24 8.51
CA TYR A 226 -2.66 -18.57 7.88
C TYR A 226 -3.85 -19.44 8.31
N TRP A 227 -4.94 -18.83 8.79
CA TRP A 227 -6.11 -19.54 9.29
C TRP A 227 -6.82 -20.40 8.25
N ASP A 228 -6.61 -20.15 6.96
CA ASP A 228 -7.20 -20.87 5.83
C ASP A 228 -6.25 -21.88 5.16
N VAL A 229 -5.07 -22.11 5.74
CA VAL A 229 -4.16 -23.17 5.29
C VAL A 229 -4.72 -24.51 5.77
N GLU A 230 -4.98 -25.44 4.85
CA GLU A 230 -5.37 -26.80 5.21
C GLU A 230 -4.30 -27.40 6.12
N LEU A 231 -4.74 -27.91 7.27
CA LEU A 231 -3.85 -28.67 8.16
C LEU A 231 -3.56 -29.99 7.48
N GLU A 232 -2.29 -30.28 7.25
CA GLU A 232 -1.89 -31.61 6.79
C GLU A 232 -2.30 -32.66 7.85
N PRO A 233 -2.88 -33.79 7.42
CA PRO A 233 -3.37 -34.82 8.32
C PRO A 233 -2.23 -35.53 9.08
#